data_568b99acaf37982e1aae5460f438913c
#
_entry.id   568b99acaf37982e1aae5460f438913c
#
_cell.length_a   1.000
_cell.length_b   1.000
_cell.length_c   1.000
_cell.angle_alpha   90.00
_cell.angle_beta   90.00
_cell.angle_gamma   90.00
#
_symmetry.space_group_name_H-M   'P 1'
#
loop_
_entity.id
_entity.type
_entity.pdbx_description
1 polymer ?
#
loop_
_entity_poly.entity_id
_entity_poly.type
_entity_poly.pdbx_seq_one_letter_code
_entity_poly.pdbx_strand_id
1 'polypeptide(L)'
;MEKKNLDWSNLTFSYQKTDKRFVANYTNGAWDEGALIDDDMIVMSEDAGVLQYAQTVFEGLKAYETVDGRIVTFRPDLNAERLHDSAVRLEIPPISKELFLRSVQ
;
A
#
# COMPACT_ATOMS: atom_id res chain seq x y z
N MET A 1 -0.60 12.71 13.96
CA MET A 1 0.73 12.12 13.69
C MET A 1 1.78 13.22 13.68
N GLU A 2 2.86 13.07 14.41
CA GLU A 2 3.95 14.04 14.34
C GLU A 2 4.72 13.88 13.02
N LYS A 3 5.10 15.02 12.43
CA LYS A 3 5.92 15.02 11.23
C LYS A 3 7.32 14.54 11.55
N LYS A 4 7.76 13.47 10.89
CA LYS A 4 9.13 12.97 11.04
C LYS A 4 10.10 13.86 10.26
N ASN A 5 11.17 14.25 10.91
CA ASN A 5 12.28 14.93 10.24
C ASN A 5 13.19 13.87 9.59
N LEU A 6 12.97 13.61 8.31
CA LEU A 6 13.74 12.65 7.53
C LEU A 6 14.81 13.38 6.71
N ASP A 7 16.01 12.82 6.67
CA ASP A 7 17.04 13.27 5.73
C ASP A 7 16.75 12.71 4.34
N TRP A 8 16.02 13.47 3.52
CA TRP A 8 15.60 13.08 2.18
C TRP A 8 16.77 12.82 1.23
N SER A 9 17.93 13.43 1.48
CA SER A 9 19.12 13.26 0.63
C SER A 9 19.78 11.88 0.78
N ASN A 10 19.55 11.22 1.92
CA ASN A 10 20.14 9.92 2.26
C ASN A 10 19.10 8.78 2.27
N LEU A 11 17.88 9.01 1.80
CA LEU A 11 16.89 7.94 1.66
C LEU A 11 17.33 6.95 0.58
N THR A 12 17.42 5.68 0.96
CA THR A 12 17.74 4.55 0.08
C THR A 12 16.56 3.59 0.02
N PHE A 13 16.71 2.45 -0.66
CA PHE A 13 15.72 1.37 -0.65
C PHE A 13 15.73 0.53 0.63
N SER A 14 16.49 0.93 1.65
CA SER A 14 16.46 0.26 2.95
C SER A 14 15.10 0.46 3.63
N TYR A 15 14.69 -0.56 4.40
CA TYR A 15 13.44 -0.52 5.14
C TYR A 15 13.43 0.65 6.13
N GLN A 16 12.35 1.43 6.09
CA GLN A 16 12.06 2.49 7.04
C GLN A 16 10.75 2.18 7.75
N LYS A 17 10.79 1.95 9.05
CA LYS A 17 9.59 1.68 9.82
C LYS A 17 8.68 2.92 9.82
N THR A 18 7.44 2.72 9.42
CA THR A 18 6.38 3.74 9.51
C THR A 18 5.62 3.61 10.83
N ASP A 19 4.91 4.66 11.23
CA ASP A 19 4.10 4.62 12.46
C ASP A 19 2.88 3.71 12.30
N LYS A 20 2.31 3.69 11.09
CA LYS A 20 1.14 2.89 10.75
C LYS A 20 1.24 2.38 9.33
N ARG A 21 0.55 1.29 9.08
CA ARG A 21 0.28 0.76 7.74
C ARG A 21 -1.20 0.43 7.60
N PHE A 22 -1.73 0.61 6.42
CA PHE A 22 -3.09 0.16 6.12
C PHE A 22 -3.04 -1.31 5.67
N VAL A 23 -3.88 -2.14 6.24
CA VAL A 23 -3.98 -3.57 5.89
C VAL A 23 -5.42 -3.90 5.59
N ALA A 24 -5.65 -4.49 4.44
CA ALA A 24 -6.90 -5.12 4.06
C ALA A 24 -6.64 -6.59 3.69
N ASN A 25 -7.54 -7.48 4.05
CA ASN A 25 -7.43 -8.90 3.78
C ASN A 25 -8.54 -9.35 2.82
N TYR A 26 -8.17 -10.27 1.94
CA TYR A 26 -9.12 -10.97 1.09
C TYR A 26 -9.41 -12.35 1.70
N THR A 27 -10.65 -12.57 2.09
CA THR A 27 -11.08 -13.81 2.76
C THR A 27 -12.46 -14.22 2.28
N ASN A 28 -12.65 -15.50 2.00
CA ASN A 28 -13.95 -16.03 1.58
C ASN A 28 -14.57 -15.30 0.38
N GLY A 29 -13.75 -14.90 -0.59
CA GLY A 29 -14.22 -14.27 -1.81
C GLY A 29 -14.47 -12.75 -1.73
N ALA A 30 -14.06 -12.09 -0.65
CA ALA A 30 -14.26 -10.64 -0.48
C ALA A 30 -13.10 -9.97 0.24
N TRP A 31 -12.85 -8.70 -0.11
CA TRP A 31 -12.00 -7.81 0.66
C TRP A 31 -12.74 -7.28 1.89
N ASP A 32 -12.05 -7.24 3.04
CA ASP A 32 -12.54 -6.50 4.20
C ASP A 32 -12.35 -4.97 3.99
N GLU A 33 -12.84 -4.19 4.95
CA GLU A 33 -12.74 -2.73 4.87
C GLU A 33 -11.33 -2.20 5.12
N GLY A 34 -10.42 -3.06 5.58
CA GLY A 34 -9.08 -2.67 5.99
C GLY A 34 -9.04 -1.83 7.27
N ALA A 35 -7.86 -1.74 7.83
CA ALA A 35 -7.60 -0.95 9.04
C ALA A 35 -6.16 -0.42 9.06
N LEU A 36 -5.95 0.67 9.81
CA LEU A 36 -4.63 1.14 10.17
C LEU A 36 -4.12 0.32 11.36
N ILE A 37 -2.95 -0.26 11.22
CA ILE A 37 -2.27 -1.02 12.26
C ILE A 37 -0.85 -0.47 12.47
N ASP A 38 -0.29 -0.66 13.65
CA ASP A 38 0.98 -0.07 14.09
C ASP A 38 2.13 -1.08 14.20
N ASP A 39 1.87 -2.36 13.96
CA ASP A 39 2.93 -3.36 13.80
C ASP A 39 3.46 -3.39 12.36
N ASP A 40 4.63 -4.00 12.17
CA ASP A 40 5.29 -4.18 10.88
C ASP A 40 5.46 -5.66 10.49
N MET A 41 4.70 -6.54 11.16
CA MET A 41 4.79 -7.99 10.95
C MET A 41 3.71 -8.49 10.00
N ILE A 42 4.08 -9.41 9.15
CA ILE A 42 3.15 -10.16 8.28
C ILE A 42 3.23 -11.63 8.69
N VAL A 43 2.08 -12.20 9.04
CA VAL A 43 1.94 -13.64 9.30
C VAL A 43 1.21 -14.27 8.13
N MET A 44 1.80 -15.30 7.53
CA MET A 44 1.20 -16.01 6.40
C MET A 44 1.62 -17.48 6.41
N SER A 45 0.84 -18.30 5.70
CA SER A 45 1.16 -19.70 5.52
C SER A 45 2.39 -19.90 4.63
N GLU A 46 3.13 -20.97 4.85
CA GLU A 46 4.29 -21.31 4.02
C GLU A 46 3.94 -21.63 2.56
N ASP A 47 2.67 -21.98 2.29
CA ASP A 47 2.16 -22.26 0.94
C ASP A 47 1.61 -21.01 0.25
N ALA A 48 1.73 -19.82 0.87
CA ALA A 48 1.27 -18.59 0.27
C ALA A 48 1.91 -18.36 -1.11
N GLY A 49 1.09 -17.99 -2.11
CA GLY A 49 1.54 -17.79 -3.48
C GLY A 49 2.68 -16.79 -3.62
N VAL A 50 2.74 -15.78 -2.77
CA VAL A 50 3.83 -14.80 -2.75
C VAL A 50 5.17 -15.44 -2.38
N LEU A 51 5.18 -16.42 -1.47
CA LEU A 51 6.39 -17.10 -1.04
C LEU A 51 6.83 -18.18 -2.04
N GLN A 52 5.89 -18.95 -2.59
CA GLN A 52 6.20 -20.08 -3.45
C GLN A 52 6.38 -19.72 -4.92
N TYR A 53 5.65 -18.71 -5.41
CA TYR A 53 5.57 -18.37 -6.83
C TYR A 53 5.79 -16.87 -7.10
N ALA A 54 6.21 -16.09 -6.12
CA ALA A 54 6.33 -14.63 -6.23
C ALA A 54 5.04 -13.97 -6.77
N GLN A 55 3.86 -14.54 -6.44
CA GLN A 55 2.56 -14.00 -6.82
C GLN A 55 2.27 -12.75 -5.99
N THR A 56 2.80 -11.65 -6.45
CA THR A 56 2.67 -10.35 -5.80
C THR A 56 2.69 -9.25 -6.84
N VAL A 57 2.06 -8.13 -6.53
CA VAL A 57 2.10 -6.92 -7.35
C VAL A 57 2.50 -5.74 -6.48
N PHE A 58 3.10 -4.77 -7.10
CA PHE A 58 3.64 -3.58 -6.45
C PHE A 58 3.08 -2.34 -7.12
N GLU A 59 2.74 -1.34 -6.31
CA GLU A 59 2.39 -0.01 -6.77
C GLU A 59 3.05 1.03 -5.86
N GLY A 60 3.52 2.13 -6.44
CA GLY A 60 4.17 3.20 -5.71
C GLY A 60 3.56 4.55 -6.03
N LEU A 61 3.26 5.31 -4.99
CA LEU A 61 2.88 6.71 -5.12
C LEU A 61 3.59 7.55 -4.04
N LYS A 62 3.58 8.85 -4.22
CA LYS A 62 4.17 9.79 -3.26
C LYS A 62 3.12 10.79 -2.80
N ALA A 63 3.22 11.15 -1.53
CA ALA A 63 2.52 12.30 -0.97
C ALA A 63 3.50 13.47 -0.85
N TYR A 64 3.02 14.67 -1.13
CA TYR A 64 3.81 15.89 -1.11
C TYR A 64 3.19 16.89 -0.15
N GLU A 65 4.03 17.61 0.57
CA GLU A 65 3.58 18.78 1.34
C GLU A 65 3.63 20.00 0.45
N THR A 66 2.51 20.70 0.38
CA THR A 66 2.39 21.99 -0.34
C THR A 66 2.96 23.14 0.49
N VAL A 67 3.19 24.29 -0.14
CA VAL A 67 3.70 25.50 0.55
C VAL A 67 2.76 26.00 1.64
N ASP A 68 1.46 25.69 1.57
CA ASP A 68 0.44 26.04 2.57
C ASP A 68 0.20 24.89 3.59
N GLY A 69 1.08 23.87 3.61
CA GLY A 69 1.10 22.81 4.63
C GLY A 69 0.11 21.67 4.41
N ARG A 70 -0.57 21.61 3.26
CA ARG A 70 -1.45 20.46 2.92
C ARG A 70 -0.63 19.28 2.42
N ILE A 71 -1.08 18.07 2.72
CA ILE A 71 -0.53 16.86 2.14
C ILE A 71 -1.40 16.45 0.94
N VAL A 72 -0.76 16.28 -0.20
CA VAL A 72 -1.45 15.97 -1.46
C VAL A 72 -0.78 14.81 -2.18
N THR A 73 -1.59 14.02 -2.90
CA THR A 73 -1.13 13.01 -3.84
C THR A 73 -1.50 13.43 -5.26
N PHE A 74 -0.71 13.01 -6.24
CA PHE A 74 -0.98 13.31 -7.64
C PHE A 74 -1.57 12.10 -8.35
N ARG A 75 -2.81 12.23 -8.81
CA ARG A 75 -3.55 11.22 -9.58
C ARG A 75 -3.48 9.81 -8.97
N PRO A 76 -3.82 9.62 -7.69
CA PRO A 76 -3.82 8.29 -7.06
C PRO A 76 -4.85 7.35 -7.70
N ASP A 77 -5.83 7.87 -8.43
CA ASP A 77 -6.79 7.12 -9.24
C ASP A 77 -6.10 6.29 -10.33
N LEU A 78 -5.08 6.82 -10.99
CA LEU A 78 -4.29 6.10 -11.99
C LEU A 78 -3.40 5.02 -11.35
N ASN A 79 -2.90 5.26 -10.14
CA ASN A 79 -2.20 4.22 -9.37
C ASN A 79 -3.14 3.06 -9.04
N ALA A 80 -4.39 3.36 -8.63
CA ALA A 80 -5.40 2.35 -8.36
C ALA A 80 -5.72 1.50 -9.60
N GLU A 81 -5.88 2.13 -10.75
CA GLU A 81 -6.15 1.44 -12.02
C GLU A 81 -4.99 0.53 -12.42
N ARG A 82 -3.75 1.01 -12.33
CA ARG A 82 -2.56 0.21 -12.64
C ARG A 82 -2.37 -0.97 -11.67
N LEU A 83 -2.63 -0.76 -10.38
CA LEU A 83 -2.61 -1.85 -9.40
C LEU A 83 -3.66 -2.91 -9.71
N HIS A 84 -4.88 -2.48 -10.07
CA HIS A 84 -5.96 -3.37 -10.51
C HIS A 84 -5.53 -4.22 -11.71
N ASP A 85 -5.01 -3.60 -12.77
CA ASP A 85 -4.60 -4.30 -13.97
C ASP A 85 -3.45 -5.29 -13.70
N SER A 86 -2.50 -4.90 -12.85
CA SER A 86 -1.42 -5.77 -12.41
C SER A 86 -1.94 -6.99 -11.63
N ALA A 87 -2.90 -6.78 -10.73
CA ALA A 87 -3.53 -7.86 -9.96
C ALA A 87 -4.28 -8.84 -10.87
N VAL A 88 -5.08 -8.32 -11.81
CA VAL A 88 -5.79 -9.14 -12.80
C VAL A 88 -4.81 -9.97 -13.63
N ARG A 89 -3.70 -9.39 -14.04
CA ARG A 89 -2.67 -10.09 -14.82
C ARG A 89 -2.08 -11.30 -14.11
N LEU A 90 -1.93 -11.24 -12.79
CA LEU A 90 -1.39 -12.33 -11.97
C LEU A 90 -2.47 -13.17 -11.26
N GLU A 91 -3.74 -12.99 -11.63
CA GLU A 91 -4.87 -13.69 -11.02
C GLU A 91 -4.96 -13.48 -9.49
N ILE A 92 -4.53 -12.30 -9.05
CA ILE A 92 -4.72 -11.83 -7.67
C ILE A 92 -6.08 -11.11 -7.62
N PRO A 93 -6.94 -11.37 -6.62
CA PRO A 93 -8.17 -10.62 -6.46
C PRO A 93 -7.91 -9.12 -6.42
N PRO A 94 -8.41 -8.34 -7.41
CA PRO A 94 -8.10 -6.91 -7.45
C PRO A 94 -8.81 -6.16 -6.33
N ILE A 95 -8.11 -5.21 -5.73
CA ILE A 95 -8.67 -4.27 -4.76
C ILE A 95 -9.54 -3.24 -5.51
N SER A 96 -10.64 -2.81 -4.89
CA SER A 96 -11.46 -1.74 -5.46
C SER A 96 -10.72 -0.40 -5.44
N LYS A 97 -11.05 0.47 -6.39
CA LYS A 97 -10.49 1.83 -6.47
C LYS A 97 -10.82 2.62 -5.19
N GLU A 98 -12.02 2.46 -4.66
CA GLU A 98 -12.46 3.14 -3.44
C GLU A 98 -11.63 2.71 -2.23
N LEU A 99 -11.39 1.41 -2.08
CA LEU A 99 -10.58 0.88 -0.98
C LEU A 99 -9.11 1.34 -1.09
N PHE A 100 -8.57 1.34 -2.32
CA PHE A 100 -7.23 1.86 -2.56
C PHE A 100 -7.12 3.35 -2.20
N LEU A 101 -8.04 4.19 -2.69
CA LEU A 101 -8.02 5.63 -2.40
C LEU A 101 -8.17 5.91 -0.91
N ARG A 102 -9.02 5.15 -0.20
CA ARG A 102 -9.15 5.26 1.24
C ARG A 102 -7.86 4.87 1.99
N SER A 103 -7.12 3.91 1.47
CA SER A 103 -5.86 3.45 2.12
C SER A 103 -4.74 4.49 2.08
N VAL A 104 -4.81 5.46 1.16
CA VAL A 104 -3.78 6.49 0.96
C VAL A 104 -4.20 7.88 1.48
N GLN A 105 -5.38 8.02 2.04
CA GLN A 105 -5.87 9.23 2.70
C GLN A 105 -5.46 9.27 4.17
#